data_f705d1ef00a128d06f997e4f2f32bdbf
#
_entry.id   f705d1ef00a128d06f997e4f2f32bdbf
#
_cell.length_a   1.000
_cell.length_b   1.000
_cell.length_c   1.000
_cell.angle_alpha   90.00
_cell.angle_beta   90.00
_cell.angle_gamma   90.00
#
_symmetry.space_group_name_H-M   'P 1'
#
loop_
_entity.id
_entity.type
_entity.pdbx_description
1 polymer ?
#
loop_
_entity_poly.entity_id
_entity_poly.type
_entity_poly.pdbx_seq_one_letter_code
_entity_poly.pdbx_strand_id
1 'polypeptide(L)'
;MNSLQLSSDWDLTLTPGGSLAVVTDPQRIPQDVATYCRTFTGECWFAAEDGIPYLDGELAHLPPAELVTERARRRALEVPGVASASVSLTDFSARVLQGRIDVTATPETGGGTVRVDI
;
A
#
# COMPACT_ATOMS: atom_id res chain seq x y z
N MET A 1 15.62 5.12 -3.16
CA MET A 1 14.66 4.52 -4.09
C MET A 1 13.62 5.55 -4.46
N ASN A 2 13.16 5.53 -5.71
CA ASN A 2 12.24 6.54 -6.23
C ASN A 2 11.00 5.88 -6.83
N SER A 3 9.86 6.59 -6.74
CA SER A 3 8.60 6.17 -7.36
C SER A 3 8.01 7.35 -8.13
N LEU A 4 7.15 7.07 -9.10
CA LEU A 4 6.40 8.12 -9.77
C LEU A 4 5.43 8.74 -8.76
N GLN A 5 5.41 10.07 -8.69
CA GLN A 5 4.54 10.78 -7.76
C GLN A 5 3.08 10.74 -8.23
N LEU A 6 2.18 10.44 -7.30
CA LEU A 6 0.74 10.47 -7.54
C LEU A 6 0.11 11.64 -6.78
N SER A 7 -0.91 12.23 -7.39
CA SER A 7 -1.73 13.26 -6.74
C SER A 7 -2.68 12.62 -5.71
N SER A 8 -3.42 13.46 -5.00
CA SER A 8 -4.46 12.99 -4.08
C SER A 8 -5.54 12.17 -4.76
N ASP A 9 -5.72 12.36 -6.07
CA ASP A 9 -6.68 11.62 -6.89
C ASP A 9 -6.08 10.36 -7.53
N TRP A 10 -4.85 9.98 -7.13
CA TRP A 10 -4.12 8.82 -7.65
C TRP A 10 -3.75 8.94 -9.13
N ASP A 11 -3.62 10.15 -9.63
CA ASP A 11 -3.19 10.42 -10.99
C ASP A 11 -1.71 10.83 -11.05
N LEU A 12 -1.08 10.61 -12.19
CA LEU A 12 0.29 11.04 -12.42
C LEU A 12 0.38 12.57 -12.43
N THR A 13 1.50 13.09 -11.94
CA THR A 13 1.76 14.53 -11.92
C THR A 13 2.97 14.87 -12.79
N LEU A 14 2.98 16.11 -13.29
CA LEU A 14 4.10 16.63 -14.09
C LEU A 14 4.84 17.70 -13.31
N THR A 15 6.16 17.75 -13.52
CA THR A 15 6.99 18.87 -13.06
C THR A 15 6.70 20.13 -13.89
N PRO A 16 7.07 21.34 -13.42
CA PRO A 16 6.95 22.55 -14.23
C PRO A 16 7.66 22.45 -15.59
N GLY A 17 8.68 21.60 -15.70
CA GLY A 17 9.38 21.36 -16.97
C GLY A 17 8.72 20.35 -17.90
N GLY A 18 7.55 19.80 -17.55
CA GLY A 18 6.81 18.85 -18.38
C GLY A 18 7.25 17.38 -18.26
N SER A 19 8.12 17.05 -17.32
CA SER A 19 8.53 15.66 -17.03
C SER A 19 7.64 15.05 -15.97
N LEU A 20 7.55 13.70 -15.93
CA LEU A 20 6.85 13.01 -14.85
C LEU A 20 7.52 13.31 -13.51
N ALA A 21 6.72 13.70 -12.53
CA ALA A 21 7.22 13.96 -11.18
C ALA A 21 7.59 12.65 -10.47
N VAL A 22 8.65 12.70 -9.68
CA VAL A 22 9.18 11.57 -8.93
C VAL A 22 9.20 11.92 -7.44
N VAL A 23 8.78 11.00 -6.60
CA VAL A 23 8.85 11.12 -5.15
C VAL A 23 9.95 10.20 -4.62
N THR A 24 10.70 10.71 -3.64
CA THR A 24 11.81 9.99 -3.00
C THR A 24 11.51 9.69 -1.54
N ASP A 25 12.41 8.97 -0.86
CA ASP A 25 12.30 8.72 0.59
C ASP A 25 12.34 10.04 1.38
N PRO A 26 11.60 10.16 2.49
CA PRO A 26 10.65 9.20 3.04
C PRO A 26 9.22 9.33 2.48
N GLN A 27 8.93 10.34 1.67
CA GLN A 27 7.58 10.62 1.16
C GLN A 27 7.05 9.52 0.24
N ARG A 28 7.94 8.75 -0.36
CA ARG A 28 7.60 7.61 -1.21
C ARG A 28 6.86 6.50 -0.45
N ILE A 29 7.24 6.25 0.79
CA ILE A 29 6.81 5.07 1.55
C ILE A 29 5.29 4.96 1.71
N PRO A 30 4.57 6.01 2.16
CA PRO A 30 3.11 5.90 2.29
C PRO A 30 2.41 5.60 0.97
N GLN A 31 2.88 6.21 -0.11
CA GLN A 31 2.32 5.97 -1.45
C GLN A 31 2.56 4.52 -1.89
N ASP A 32 3.77 4.01 -1.72
CA ASP A 32 4.10 2.63 -2.12
C ASP A 32 3.36 1.60 -1.28
N VAL A 33 3.20 1.82 0.02
CA VAL A 33 2.41 0.95 0.90
C VAL A 33 0.96 0.90 0.43
N ALA A 34 0.35 2.04 0.15
CA ALA A 34 -1.02 2.08 -0.35
C ALA A 34 -1.15 1.36 -1.70
N THR A 35 -0.20 1.55 -2.60
CA THR A 35 -0.17 0.87 -3.91
C THR A 35 -0.06 -0.65 -3.73
N TYR A 36 0.85 -1.10 -2.89
CA TYR A 36 1.05 -2.54 -2.63
C TYR A 36 -0.20 -3.19 -2.06
N CYS A 37 -0.86 -2.53 -1.10
CA CYS A 37 -2.07 -3.08 -0.48
C CYS A 37 -3.29 -3.04 -1.38
N ARG A 38 -3.33 -2.15 -2.39
CA ARG A 38 -4.43 -2.05 -3.34
C ARG A 38 -4.26 -2.92 -4.57
N THR A 39 -3.08 -3.50 -4.79
CA THR A 39 -2.82 -4.37 -5.93
C THR A 39 -3.46 -5.75 -5.70
N PHE A 40 -4.24 -6.20 -6.66
CA PHE A 40 -4.87 -7.53 -6.66
C PHE A 40 -3.89 -8.56 -7.21
N THR A 41 -3.93 -9.77 -6.66
CA THR A 41 -3.19 -10.90 -7.22
C THR A 41 -3.62 -11.13 -8.67
N GLY A 42 -2.65 -11.20 -9.58
CA GLY A 42 -2.90 -11.36 -11.00
C GLY A 42 -3.11 -10.06 -11.77
N GLU A 43 -3.19 -8.90 -11.08
CA GLU A 43 -3.39 -7.61 -11.72
C GLU A 43 -2.18 -7.17 -12.54
N CYS A 44 -0.98 -7.41 -12.03
CA CYS A 44 0.26 -7.08 -12.72
C CYS A 44 0.70 -8.25 -13.59
N TRP A 45 0.60 -8.11 -14.91
CA TRP A 45 0.96 -9.18 -15.83
C TRP A 45 2.43 -9.62 -15.75
N PHE A 46 3.31 -8.71 -15.35
CA PHE A 46 4.75 -8.97 -15.19
C PHE A 46 5.13 -9.51 -13.81
N ALA A 47 4.20 -9.50 -12.87
CA ALA A 47 4.38 -9.98 -11.50
C ALA A 47 3.03 -10.48 -10.96
N ALA A 48 2.50 -11.53 -11.62
CA ALA A 48 1.13 -12.01 -11.37
C ALA A 48 0.93 -12.59 -9.96
N GLU A 49 2.00 -13.04 -9.31
CA GLU A 49 1.96 -13.53 -7.93
C GLU A 49 1.92 -12.42 -6.89
N ASP A 50 2.25 -11.19 -7.28
CA ASP A 50 2.24 -10.05 -6.37
C ASP A 50 0.82 -9.54 -6.15
N GLY A 51 0.52 -9.15 -4.91
CA GLY A 51 -0.76 -8.57 -4.56
C GLY A 51 -1.53 -9.37 -3.52
N ILE A 52 -2.69 -8.86 -3.16
CA ILE A 52 -3.59 -9.50 -2.21
C ILE A 52 -4.73 -10.16 -2.99
N PRO A 53 -5.12 -11.43 -2.67
CA PRO A 53 -6.17 -12.13 -3.41
C PRO A 53 -7.57 -11.64 -3.03
N TYR A 54 -7.87 -10.35 -3.24
CA TYR A 54 -9.14 -9.74 -2.86
C TYR A 54 -10.34 -10.40 -3.50
N LEU A 55 -10.23 -10.80 -4.77
CA LEU A 55 -11.34 -11.39 -5.50
C LEU A 55 -11.67 -12.81 -5.02
N ASP A 56 -10.65 -13.56 -4.58
CA ASP A 56 -10.80 -14.94 -4.13
C ASP A 56 -10.93 -15.07 -2.62
N GLY A 57 -10.67 -14.00 -1.87
CA GLY A 57 -10.63 -14.03 -0.41
C GLY A 57 -11.38 -12.88 0.25
N GLU A 58 -10.76 -11.73 0.33
CA GLU A 58 -11.20 -10.64 1.20
C GLU A 58 -12.55 -10.03 0.83
N LEU A 59 -12.91 -10.01 -0.46
CA LEU A 59 -14.15 -9.41 -0.91
C LEU A 59 -15.22 -10.43 -1.26
N ALA A 60 -14.83 -11.68 -1.57
CA ALA A 60 -15.78 -12.69 -2.02
C ALA A 60 -16.43 -13.49 -0.88
N HIS A 61 -15.71 -13.74 0.22
CA HIS A 61 -16.11 -14.70 1.24
C HIS A 61 -16.03 -14.22 2.68
N LEU A 62 -15.87 -12.94 2.95
CA LEU A 62 -15.74 -12.41 4.32
C LEU A 62 -14.84 -13.27 5.21
N PRO A 63 -13.54 -13.39 4.91
CA PRO A 63 -12.63 -14.16 5.73
C PRO A 63 -12.48 -13.53 7.13
N PRO A 64 -11.88 -14.23 8.11
CA PRO A 64 -11.61 -13.64 9.42
C PRO A 64 -10.84 -12.33 9.30
N ALA A 65 -11.22 -11.33 10.08
CA ALA A 65 -10.58 -10.01 10.03
C ALA A 65 -9.07 -10.10 10.31
N GLU A 66 -8.66 -10.99 11.20
CA GLU A 66 -7.24 -11.22 11.50
C GLU A 66 -6.45 -11.70 10.27
N LEU A 67 -7.05 -12.51 9.41
CA LEU A 67 -6.40 -12.96 8.17
C LEU A 67 -6.19 -11.79 7.21
N VAL A 68 -7.19 -10.93 7.07
CA VAL A 68 -7.12 -9.75 6.21
C VAL A 68 -6.06 -8.77 6.73
N THR A 69 -6.05 -8.50 8.02
CA THR A 69 -5.05 -7.61 8.62
C THR A 69 -3.64 -8.17 8.47
N GLU A 70 -3.46 -9.48 8.64
CA GLU A 70 -2.14 -10.10 8.48
C GLU A 70 -1.65 -10.04 7.03
N ARG A 71 -2.53 -10.27 6.05
CA ARG A 71 -2.17 -10.15 4.64
C ARG A 71 -1.76 -8.72 4.28
N ALA A 72 -2.52 -7.74 4.74
CA ALA A 72 -2.19 -6.33 4.52
C ALA A 72 -0.88 -5.95 5.19
N ARG A 73 -0.64 -6.42 6.42
CA ARG A 73 0.60 -6.19 7.14
C ARG A 73 1.79 -6.77 6.39
N ARG A 74 1.70 -8.02 5.94
CA ARG A 74 2.77 -8.65 5.17
C ARG A 74 3.05 -7.90 3.89
N ARG A 75 2.00 -7.49 3.20
CA ARG A 75 2.15 -6.74 1.96
C ARG A 75 2.85 -5.39 2.18
N ALA A 76 2.49 -4.69 3.25
CA ALA A 76 3.16 -3.45 3.63
C ALA A 76 4.65 -3.67 3.94
N LEU A 77 4.99 -4.78 4.58
CA LEU A 77 6.39 -5.11 4.89
C LEU A 77 7.24 -5.43 3.65
N GLU A 78 6.62 -5.78 2.53
CA GLU A 78 7.34 -6.01 1.28
C GLU A 78 7.85 -4.72 0.65
N VAL A 79 7.30 -3.57 1.04
CA VAL A 79 7.75 -2.26 0.52
C VAL A 79 9.16 -1.97 1.03
N PRO A 80 10.12 -1.69 0.14
CA PRO A 80 11.48 -1.32 0.57
C PRO A 80 11.47 -0.09 1.48
N GLY A 81 12.16 -0.17 2.60
CA GLY A 81 12.25 0.92 3.57
C GLY A 81 11.25 0.86 4.72
N VAL A 82 10.37 -0.15 4.75
CA VAL A 82 9.43 -0.36 5.86
C VAL A 82 10.06 -1.28 6.89
N ALA A 83 10.16 -0.82 8.14
CA ALA A 83 10.69 -1.61 9.26
C ALA A 83 9.59 -2.41 9.95
N SER A 84 8.43 -1.80 10.16
CA SER A 84 7.29 -2.47 10.79
C SER A 84 5.98 -1.87 10.29
N ALA A 85 4.91 -2.63 10.40
CA ALA A 85 3.57 -2.19 10.02
C ALA A 85 2.54 -2.76 10.99
N SER A 86 1.50 -1.98 11.28
CA SER A 86 0.31 -2.45 12.00
C SER A 86 -0.94 -2.01 11.24
N VAL A 87 -1.94 -2.86 11.20
CA VAL A 87 -3.15 -2.65 10.41
C VAL A 87 -4.37 -2.64 11.33
N SER A 88 -5.24 -1.65 11.15
CA SER A 88 -6.54 -1.57 11.82
C SER A 88 -7.62 -1.46 10.77
N LEU A 89 -8.63 -2.33 10.82
CA LEU A 89 -9.77 -2.24 9.93
C LEU A 89 -10.82 -1.31 10.55
N THR A 90 -11.33 -0.37 9.76
CA THR A 90 -12.40 0.56 10.16
C THR A 90 -13.76 0.12 9.64
N ASP A 91 -13.80 -0.52 8.49
CA ASP A 91 -15.02 -1.10 7.93
C ASP A 91 -14.68 -2.38 7.18
N PHE A 92 -15.36 -3.46 7.50
CA PHE A 92 -15.14 -4.76 6.88
C PHE A 92 -16.50 -5.46 6.68
N SER A 93 -16.98 -5.39 5.45
CA SER A 93 -18.23 -6.02 5.03
C SER A 93 -17.99 -6.79 3.72
N ALA A 94 -19.02 -7.46 3.21
CA ALA A 94 -18.92 -8.24 1.97
C ALA A 94 -18.48 -7.41 0.75
N ARG A 95 -18.68 -6.10 0.79
CA ARG A 95 -18.41 -5.20 -0.34
C ARG A 95 -17.44 -4.07 -0.02
N VAL A 96 -17.12 -3.86 1.25
CA VAL A 96 -16.31 -2.73 1.69
C VAL A 96 -15.19 -3.24 2.57
N LEU A 97 -13.98 -2.85 2.23
CA LEU A 97 -12.80 -3.07 3.03
C LEU A 97 -12.09 -1.72 3.18
N GLN A 98 -12.17 -1.16 4.36
CA GLN A 98 -11.47 0.09 4.69
C GLN A 98 -10.63 -0.11 5.93
N GLY A 99 -9.47 0.47 5.92
CA GLY A 99 -8.57 0.33 7.04
C GLY A 99 -7.47 1.36 7.03
N ARG A 100 -6.61 1.24 8.00
CA ARG A 100 -5.51 2.16 8.22
C ARG A 100 -4.27 1.35 8.57
N ILE A 101 -3.16 1.72 7.97
CA ILE A 101 -1.88 1.07 8.20
C ILE A 101 -0.93 2.10 8.78
N ASP A 102 -0.41 1.83 9.97
CA ASP A 102 0.66 2.60 10.57
C ASP A 102 1.98 1.93 10.23
N VAL A 103 2.83 2.64 9.52
CA VAL A 103 4.10 2.13 9.01
C VAL A 103 5.25 2.87 9.65
N THR A 104 6.22 2.13 10.17
CA THR A 104 7.47 2.69 10.66
C THR A 104 8.56 2.48 9.62
N ALA A 105 9.15 3.56 9.16
CA ALA A 105 10.24 3.52 8.19
C ALA A 105 11.57 3.17 8.87
N THR A 106 12.50 2.59 8.10
CA THR A 106 13.86 2.36 8.58
C THR A 106 14.59 3.70 8.74
N PRO A 107 15.61 3.79 9.64
CA PRO A 107 16.41 5.01 9.76
C PRO A 107 17.08 5.44 8.45
N GLU A 108 17.40 4.50 7.59
CA GLU A 108 18.03 4.75 6.29
C GLU A 108 17.10 5.51 5.33
N THR A 109 15.78 5.38 5.51
CA THR A 109 14.76 6.04 4.67
C THR A 109 14.10 7.22 5.38
N GLY A 110 14.71 7.74 6.45
CA GLY A 110 14.23 8.90 7.17
C GLY A 110 13.60 8.61 8.53
N GLY A 111 13.33 7.35 8.85
CA GLY A 111 12.69 6.96 10.11
C GLY A 111 11.26 7.48 10.26
N GLY A 112 10.70 7.32 11.45
CA GLY A 112 9.38 7.85 11.79
C GLY A 112 8.22 6.92 11.44
N THR A 113 7.04 7.29 11.91
CA THR A 113 5.81 6.54 11.69
C THR A 113 4.89 7.33 10.78
N VAL A 114 4.36 6.69 9.75
CA VAL A 114 3.43 7.30 8.80
C VAL A 114 2.15 6.48 8.77
N ARG A 115 1.02 7.17 8.70
CA ARG A 115 -0.31 6.54 8.61
C ARG A 115 -0.79 6.54 7.17
N VAL A 116 -1.24 5.38 6.71
CA VAL A 116 -1.75 5.19 5.35
C VAL A 116 -3.18 4.68 5.43
N ASP A 117 -4.09 5.32 4.73
CA ASP A 117 -5.48 4.86 4.59
C ASP A 117 -5.62 3.97 3.35
N ILE A 118 -6.27 2.86 3.51
CA ILE A 118 -6.52 1.90 2.43
C ILE A 118 -8.01 1.68 2.20
#